data_57f4b937b5d6ce0bbe9fbe8f0d9de6bd
#
_entry.id   57f4b937b5d6ce0bbe9fbe8f0d9de6bd
#
_cell.length_a   1.000
_cell.length_b   1.000
_cell.length_c   1.000
_cell.angle_alpha   90.00
_cell.angle_beta   90.00
_cell.angle_gamma   90.00
#
_symmetry.space_group_name_H-M   'P 1'
#
loop_
_entity.id
_entity.type
_entity.pdbx_description
1 polymer ?
#
loop_
_entity_poly.entity_id
_entity_poly.type
_entity_poly.pdbx_seq_one_letter_code
_entity_poly.pdbx_strand_id
1 'polypeptide(L)'
;LIVNKIFLALSVLSAMIGLAFLAWILITLFIKCLGSFHFNLFLNDLITGGLRNLIIGQFILAGLASIIGIPIGMTAGIYIQEYGRGRYANLIRDLSDIMMSAPSIVIGAFVYAVIVIPTGGTSGFAGAIALAIMMIPVVINTTDNMLSLVPRELREAGIALGASKYRVILDIVVKAAKVGIMTGILLAFARIIGETAPLLFTSETSNYFSLDLTESFPSLTVSIYDLANEPEESSRDFA
;
A
#
# COMPACT_ATOMS: atom_id res chain seq x y z
N LEU A 1 -29.96 -21.67 20.01
CA LEU A 1 -30.55 -21.19 18.72
C LEU A 1 -30.91 -19.69 18.78
N ILE A 2 -31.58 -19.22 19.85
CA ILE A 2 -31.99 -17.82 20.02
C ILE A 2 -30.77 -16.89 20.17
N VAL A 3 -29.82 -17.24 21.04
CA VAL A 3 -28.59 -16.48 21.27
C VAL A 3 -27.82 -16.30 19.97
N ASN A 4 -27.68 -17.35 19.14
CA ASN A 4 -27.00 -17.25 17.85
C ASN A 4 -27.70 -16.28 16.87
N LYS A 5 -29.06 -16.27 16.86
CA LYS A 5 -29.83 -15.33 16.04
C LYS A 5 -29.64 -13.89 16.49
N ILE A 6 -29.56 -13.65 17.82
CA ILE A 6 -29.31 -12.31 18.37
C ILE A 6 -27.92 -11.82 17.98
N PHE A 7 -26.86 -12.65 18.14
CA PHE A 7 -25.51 -12.28 17.72
C PHE A 7 -25.42 -12.02 16.21
N LEU A 8 -26.08 -12.84 15.39
CA LEU A 8 -26.15 -12.62 13.95
C LEU A 8 -26.83 -11.29 13.62
N ALA A 9 -27.98 -11.00 14.24
CA ALA A 9 -28.70 -9.75 14.02
C ALA A 9 -27.88 -8.53 14.45
N LEU A 10 -27.19 -8.59 15.59
CA LEU A 10 -26.31 -7.52 16.07
C LEU A 10 -25.12 -7.33 15.13
N SER A 11 -24.51 -8.40 14.64
CA SER A 11 -23.38 -8.32 13.67
C SER A 11 -23.83 -7.70 12.36
N VAL A 12 -24.98 -8.09 11.82
CA VAL A 12 -25.56 -7.51 10.60
C VAL A 12 -25.88 -6.04 10.80
N LEU A 13 -26.52 -5.68 11.92
CA LEU A 13 -26.87 -4.29 12.25
C LEU A 13 -25.59 -3.42 12.35
N SER A 14 -24.56 -3.90 13.03
CA SER A 14 -23.28 -3.21 13.16
C SER A 14 -22.62 -2.98 11.80
N ALA A 15 -22.62 -4.01 10.93
CA ALA A 15 -22.09 -3.90 9.57
C ALA A 15 -22.91 -2.88 8.74
N MET A 16 -24.24 -2.90 8.84
CA MET A 16 -25.10 -1.95 8.12
C MET A 16 -24.84 -0.51 8.56
N ILE A 17 -24.66 -0.27 9.87
CA ILE A 17 -24.33 1.06 10.40
C ILE A 17 -23.00 1.55 9.80
N GLY A 18 -21.94 0.71 9.82
CA GLY A 18 -20.65 1.06 9.24
C GLY A 18 -20.74 1.37 7.74
N LEU A 19 -21.47 0.54 6.99
CA LEU A 19 -21.70 0.77 5.56
C LEU A 19 -22.50 2.04 5.28
N ALA A 20 -23.48 2.37 6.12
CA ALA A 20 -24.27 3.59 5.98
C ALA A 20 -23.42 4.85 6.20
N PHE A 21 -22.54 4.87 7.21
CA PHE A 21 -21.60 5.97 7.41
C PHE A 21 -20.61 6.09 6.24
N LEU A 22 -20.05 4.96 5.77
CA LEU A 22 -19.17 4.96 4.61
C LEU A 22 -19.87 5.52 3.36
N ALA A 23 -21.09 5.05 3.09
CA ALA A 23 -21.88 5.54 1.96
C ALA A 23 -22.18 7.04 2.09
N TRP A 24 -22.52 7.52 3.27
CA TRP A 24 -22.75 8.95 3.51
C TRP A 24 -21.52 9.79 3.22
N ILE A 25 -20.35 9.39 3.73
CA ILE A 25 -19.08 10.09 3.47
C ILE A 25 -18.81 10.13 1.97
N LEU A 26 -18.88 8.98 1.28
CA LEU A 26 -18.61 8.88 -0.15
C LEU A 26 -19.58 9.74 -0.99
N ILE A 27 -20.87 9.72 -0.67
CA ILE A 27 -21.88 10.51 -1.37
C ILE A 27 -21.62 12.01 -1.15
N THR A 28 -21.31 12.42 0.09
CA THR A 28 -21.02 13.81 0.40
C THR A 28 -19.78 14.31 -0.36
N LEU A 29 -18.70 13.53 -0.37
CA LEU A 29 -17.49 13.83 -1.13
C LEU A 29 -17.78 13.91 -2.63
N PHE A 30 -18.55 12.96 -3.16
CA PHE A 30 -18.89 12.92 -4.57
C PHE A 30 -19.71 14.15 -5.00
N ILE A 31 -20.70 14.56 -4.20
CA ILE A 31 -21.51 15.75 -4.47
C ILE A 31 -20.66 17.03 -4.46
N LYS A 32 -19.77 17.17 -3.48
CA LYS A 32 -18.84 18.31 -3.41
C LYS A 32 -17.86 18.32 -4.58
N CYS A 33 -17.31 17.17 -4.93
CA CYS A 33 -16.39 17.02 -6.07
C CYS A 33 -17.04 17.41 -7.40
N LEU A 34 -18.31 17.06 -7.63
CA LEU A 34 -19.02 17.43 -8.87
C LEU A 34 -19.16 18.95 -9.05
N GLY A 35 -19.29 19.68 -7.95
CA GLY A 35 -19.38 21.17 -7.99
C GLY A 35 -18.05 21.84 -8.36
N SER A 36 -16.94 21.23 -8.03
CA SER A 36 -15.58 21.77 -8.23
C SER A 36 -14.86 21.13 -9.43
N PHE A 37 -15.50 20.18 -10.12
CA PHE A 37 -14.87 19.43 -11.19
C PHE A 37 -14.69 20.28 -12.45
N HIS A 38 -13.42 20.58 -12.78
CA HIS A 38 -13.03 21.26 -14.02
C HIS A 38 -11.90 20.45 -14.67
N PHE A 39 -11.94 20.27 -15.97
CA PHE A 39 -10.93 19.51 -16.70
C PHE A 39 -9.51 20.08 -16.51
N ASN A 40 -9.40 21.37 -16.27
CA ASN A 40 -8.14 22.06 -15.98
C ASN A 40 -7.44 21.56 -14.70
N LEU A 41 -8.17 20.92 -13.75
CA LEU A 41 -7.58 20.29 -12.56
C LEU A 41 -6.51 19.24 -12.90
N PHE A 42 -6.69 18.54 -14.02
CA PHE A 42 -5.75 17.49 -14.46
C PHE A 42 -4.61 18.02 -15.34
N LEU A 43 -4.71 19.23 -15.84
CA LEU A 43 -3.73 19.85 -16.75
C LEU A 43 -2.78 20.79 -16.03
N ASN A 44 -3.21 21.37 -14.93
CA ASN A 44 -2.49 22.39 -14.18
C ASN A 44 -1.84 21.80 -12.92
N ASP A 45 -0.77 22.43 -12.46
CA ASP A 45 -0.14 22.14 -11.17
C ASP A 45 -0.86 22.86 -10.03
N LEU A 46 -0.60 22.48 -8.78
CA LEU A 46 -1.27 23.02 -7.60
C LEU A 46 -1.23 24.56 -7.53
N ILE A 47 -0.11 25.18 -7.86
CA ILE A 47 0.04 26.66 -7.88
C ILE A 47 -0.93 27.34 -8.86
N THR A 48 -1.29 26.67 -9.92
CA THR A 48 -2.22 27.18 -10.96
C THR A 48 -3.64 26.64 -10.78
N GLY A 49 -3.96 26.10 -9.60
CA GLY A 49 -5.29 25.58 -9.26
C GLY A 49 -5.57 24.20 -9.87
N GLY A 50 -4.55 23.36 -10.05
CA GLY A 50 -4.68 22.00 -10.56
C GLY A 50 -4.09 20.95 -9.62
N LEU A 51 -4.14 19.69 -10.02
CA LEU A 51 -3.69 18.52 -9.24
C LEU A 51 -2.67 17.68 -10.00
N ARG A 52 -2.25 18.08 -11.20
CA ARG A 52 -1.40 17.28 -12.09
C ARG A 52 -0.12 16.79 -11.41
N ASN A 53 0.63 17.73 -10.80
CA ASN A 53 1.88 17.43 -10.11
C ASN A 53 1.67 16.44 -8.96
N LEU A 54 0.60 16.58 -8.19
CA LEU A 54 0.28 15.76 -7.04
C LEU A 54 -0.10 14.32 -7.45
N ILE A 55 -0.95 14.20 -8.48
CA ILE A 55 -1.38 12.89 -8.99
C ILE A 55 -0.18 12.14 -9.57
N ILE A 56 0.61 12.78 -10.43
CA ILE A 56 1.79 12.14 -11.04
C ILE A 56 2.81 11.79 -9.96
N GLY A 57 3.06 12.69 -9.02
CA GLY A 57 3.97 12.45 -7.91
C GLY A 57 3.56 11.25 -7.06
N GLN A 58 2.28 11.15 -6.70
CA GLN A 58 1.74 10.02 -5.95
C GLN A 58 1.96 8.69 -6.67
N PHE A 59 1.72 8.63 -7.98
CA PHE A 59 1.96 7.42 -8.77
C PHE A 59 3.45 7.08 -8.89
N ILE A 60 4.33 8.08 -8.98
CA ILE A 60 5.78 7.86 -8.99
C ILE A 60 6.24 7.27 -7.67
N LEU A 61 5.83 7.84 -6.53
CA LEU A 61 6.16 7.32 -5.19
C LEU A 61 5.67 5.89 -5.00
N ALA A 62 4.41 5.62 -5.32
CA ALA A 62 3.83 4.28 -5.23
C ALA A 62 4.48 3.29 -6.21
N GLY A 63 4.83 3.74 -7.42
CA GLY A 63 5.55 2.94 -8.41
C GLY A 63 6.94 2.55 -7.94
N LEU A 64 7.73 3.49 -7.42
CA LEU A 64 9.06 3.23 -6.85
C LEU A 64 8.98 2.30 -5.65
N ALA A 65 8.03 2.53 -4.75
CA ALA A 65 7.79 1.64 -3.63
C ALA A 65 7.47 0.21 -4.08
N SER A 66 6.70 0.08 -5.17
CA SER A 66 6.33 -1.22 -5.75
C SER A 66 7.53 -1.93 -6.39
N ILE A 67 8.39 -1.20 -7.09
CA ILE A 67 9.62 -1.76 -7.69
C ILE A 67 10.54 -2.35 -6.62
N ILE A 68 10.55 -1.79 -5.42
CA ILE A 68 11.32 -2.29 -4.28
C ILE A 68 10.54 -3.38 -3.54
N GLY A 69 9.31 -3.07 -3.15
CA GLY A 69 8.51 -3.87 -2.22
C GLY A 69 8.02 -5.20 -2.81
N ILE A 70 7.59 -5.21 -4.09
CA ILE A 70 7.06 -6.42 -4.72
C ILE A 70 8.12 -7.52 -4.86
N PRO A 71 9.31 -7.27 -5.43
CA PRO A 71 10.31 -8.32 -5.57
C PRO A 71 10.80 -8.87 -4.22
N ILE A 72 11.00 -8.00 -3.24
CA ILE A 72 11.42 -8.40 -1.88
C ILE A 72 10.31 -9.23 -1.22
N GLY A 73 9.08 -8.73 -1.23
CA GLY A 73 7.95 -9.42 -0.61
C GLY A 73 7.65 -10.76 -1.28
N MET A 74 7.64 -10.83 -2.60
CA MET A 74 7.42 -12.08 -3.33
C MET A 74 8.53 -13.11 -3.07
N THR A 75 9.79 -12.71 -3.14
CA THR A 75 10.90 -13.65 -2.89
C THR A 75 10.90 -14.19 -1.47
N ALA A 76 10.62 -13.33 -0.48
CA ALA A 76 10.48 -13.72 0.90
C ALA A 76 9.27 -14.66 1.12
N GLY A 77 8.10 -14.36 0.54
CA GLY A 77 6.91 -15.20 0.63
C GLY A 77 7.10 -16.57 -0.03
N ILE A 78 7.73 -16.61 -1.22
CA ILE A 78 8.11 -17.88 -1.87
C ILE A 78 9.09 -18.67 -1.00
N TYR A 79 10.09 -18.01 -0.43
CA TYR A 79 11.05 -18.66 0.46
C TYR A 79 10.36 -19.29 1.67
N ILE A 80 9.49 -18.56 2.33
CA ILE A 80 8.77 -19.04 3.51
C ILE A 80 7.96 -20.29 3.17
N GLN A 81 7.22 -20.29 2.06
CA GLN A 81 6.30 -21.37 1.72
C GLN A 81 7.02 -22.61 1.16
N GLU A 82 8.03 -22.42 0.32
CA GLU A 82 8.62 -23.52 -0.45
C GLU A 82 9.93 -24.05 0.14
N TYR A 83 10.67 -23.21 0.86
CA TYR A 83 11.96 -23.55 1.46
C TYR A 83 11.96 -23.44 2.98
N GLY A 84 11.03 -22.69 3.55
CA GLY A 84 11.01 -22.33 4.96
C GLY A 84 10.62 -23.48 5.87
N ARG A 85 11.56 -24.36 6.17
CA ARG A 85 11.45 -25.34 7.26
C ARG A 85 12.37 -24.90 8.39
N GLY A 86 11.80 -24.24 9.44
CA GLY A 86 12.57 -23.93 10.62
C GLY A 86 12.50 -22.45 11.09
N ARG A 87 13.46 -22.07 11.93
CA ARG A 87 13.47 -20.85 12.72
C ARG A 87 13.43 -19.56 11.88
N TYR A 88 14.10 -19.54 10.72
CA TYR A 88 14.16 -18.35 9.88
C TYR A 88 12.83 -18.01 9.17
N ALA A 89 12.10 -19.03 8.71
CA ALA A 89 10.79 -18.79 8.09
C ALA A 89 9.77 -18.25 9.10
N ASN A 90 9.76 -18.82 10.32
CA ASN A 90 8.91 -18.31 11.38
C ASN A 90 9.29 -16.87 11.76
N LEU A 91 10.57 -16.57 11.86
CA LEU A 91 11.03 -15.21 12.15
C LEU A 91 10.54 -14.20 11.08
N ILE A 92 10.60 -14.55 9.79
CA ILE A 92 10.14 -13.65 8.73
C ILE A 92 8.62 -13.48 8.82
N ARG A 93 7.84 -14.54 9.11
CA ARG A 93 6.38 -14.40 9.34
C ARG A 93 6.08 -13.50 10.53
N ASP A 94 6.71 -13.77 11.67
CA ASP A 94 6.50 -12.99 12.89
C ASP A 94 6.85 -11.51 12.67
N LEU A 95 7.97 -11.23 11.98
CA LEU A 95 8.35 -9.86 11.62
C LEU A 95 7.34 -9.21 10.69
N SER A 96 6.84 -9.93 9.67
CA SER A 96 5.82 -9.42 8.75
C SER A 96 4.52 -9.09 9.49
N ASP A 97 4.10 -9.94 10.43
CA ASP A 97 2.89 -9.73 11.22
C ASP A 97 3.04 -8.53 12.18
N ILE A 98 4.21 -8.38 12.80
CA ILE A 98 4.54 -7.22 13.62
C ILE A 98 4.50 -5.93 12.78
N MET A 99 5.13 -5.95 11.59
CA MET A 99 5.15 -4.78 10.70
C MET A 99 3.74 -4.41 10.21
N MET A 100 2.86 -5.38 9.97
CA MET A 100 1.47 -5.12 9.58
C MET A 100 0.63 -4.52 10.72
N SER A 101 0.96 -4.82 11.96
CA SER A 101 0.28 -4.29 13.15
C SER A 101 0.82 -2.92 13.57
N ALA A 102 2.00 -2.52 13.09
CA ALA A 102 2.61 -1.25 13.42
C ALA A 102 1.81 -0.07 12.82
N PRO A 103 1.56 1.01 13.59
CA PRO A 103 0.99 2.24 13.05
C PRO A 103 1.87 2.82 11.94
N SER A 104 1.29 3.22 10.80
CA SER A 104 2.04 3.74 9.64
C SER A 104 2.91 4.96 9.98
N ILE A 105 2.45 5.78 10.92
CA ILE A 105 3.20 6.94 11.42
C ILE A 105 4.54 6.54 12.06
N VAL A 106 4.61 5.39 12.73
CA VAL A 106 5.86 4.88 13.34
C VAL A 106 6.87 4.48 12.26
N ILE A 107 6.39 3.91 11.15
CA ILE A 107 7.25 3.59 10.00
C ILE A 107 7.79 4.87 9.38
N GLY A 108 6.94 5.90 9.22
CA GLY A 108 7.37 7.22 8.76
C GLY A 108 8.44 7.83 9.66
N ALA A 109 8.23 7.83 10.99
CA ALA A 109 9.18 8.35 11.97
C ALA A 109 10.50 7.56 11.97
N PHE A 110 10.45 6.24 11.78
CA PHE A 110 11.65 5.40 11.64
C PHE A 110 12.47 5.79 10.41
N VAL A 111 11.83 5.91 9.25
CA VAL A 111 12.49 6.31 8.00
C VAL A 111 13.01 7.73 8.10
N TYR A 112 12.27 8.64 8.74
CA TYR A 112 12.73 9.98 9.03
C TYR A 112 14.05 9.97 9.82
N ALA A 113 14.12 9.20 10.91
CA ALA A 113 15.31 9.12 11.75
C ALA A 113 16.52 8.49 11.02
N VAL A 114 16.28 7.47 10.17
CA VAL A 114 17.36 6.70 9.53
C VAL A 114 17.80 7.29 8.19
N ILE A 115 16.91 7.96 7.47
CA ILE A 115 17.19 8.48 6.12
C ILE A 115 17.17 10.01 6.12
N VAL A 116 16.05 10.63 6.51
CA VAL A 116 15.85 12.08 6.35
C VAL A 116 16.86 12.89 7.19
N ILE A 117 17.05 12.54 8.47
CA ILE A 117 18.01 13.24 9.33
C ILE A 117 19.44 13.16 8.77
N PRO A 118 19.98 11.97 8.40
CA PRO A 118 21.32 11.87 7.87
C PRO A 118 21.52 12.52 6.50
N THR A 119 20.48 12.57 5.65
CA THR A 119 20.56 13.21 4.33
C THR A 119 20.33 14.71 4.37
N GLY A 120 19.84 15.24 5.51
CA GLY A 120 19.66 16.67 5.74
C GLY A 120 18.35 17.25 5.18
N GLY A 121 17.41 16.44 4.70
CA GLY A 121 16.12 16.92 4.20
C GLY A 121 15.15 15.81 3.79
N THR A 122 13.88 16.18 3.67
CA THR A 122 12.83 15.32 3.13
C THR A 122 13.07 15.06 1.64
N SER A 123 12.69 13.87 1.17
CA SER A 123 12.95 13.46 -0.22
C SER A 123 11.95 12.43 -0.71
N GLY A 124 11.70 12.44 -2.03
CA GLY A 124 10.87 11.44 -2.69
C GLY A 124 11.42 10.01 -2.48
N PHE A 125 12.74 9.84 -2.41
CA PHE A 125 13.34 8.54 -2.09
C PHE A 125 12.96 8.05 -0.69
N ALA A 126 13.05 8.91 0.33
CA ALA A 126 12.66 8.56 1.69
C ALA A 126 11.17 8.16 1.74
N GLY A 127 10.32 8.91 1.04
CA GLY A 127 8.89 8.58 0.90
C GLY A 127 8.65 7.23 0.23
N ALA A 128 9.31 6.98 -0.89
CA ALA A 128 9.20 5.69 -1.60
C ALA A 128 9.69 4.50 -0.74
N ILE A 129 10.76 4.67 0.03
CA ILE A 129 11.26 3.64 0.96
C ILE A 129 10.26 3.39 2.09
N ALA A 130 9.67 4.45 2.67
CA ALA A 130 8.66 4.30 3.71
C ALA A 130 7.44 3.50 3.21
N LEU A 131 6.95 3.82 2.02
CA LEU A 131 5.86 3.07 1.38
C LEU A 131 6.27 1.63 1.05
N ALA A 132 7.51 1.40 0.58
CA ALA A 132 8.02 0.07 0.29
C ALA A 132 8.07 -0.82 1.55
N ILE A 133 8.54 -0.27 2.68
CA ILE A 133 8.57 -0.97 3.97
C ILE A 133 7.16 -1.40 4.39
N MET A 134 6.14 -0.58 4.14
CA MET A 134 4.75 -0.93 4.42
C MET A 134 4.18 -1.97 3.44
N MET A 135 4.62 -1.95 2.19
CA MET A 135 4.15 -2.87 1.16
C MET A 135 4.70 -4.28 1.33
N ILE A 136 5.98 -4.41 1.73
CA ILE A 136 6.69 -5.69 1.84
C ILE A 136 5.91 -6.73 2.65
N PRO A 137 5.47 -6.49 3.90
CA PRO A 137 4.79 -7.50 4.70
C PRO A 137 3.44 -7.94 4.11
N VAL A 138 2.73 -7.05 3.43
CA VAL A 138 1.46 -7.38 2.76
C VAL A 138 1.71 -8.33 1.60
N VAL A 139 2.76 -8.09 0.80
CA VAL A 139 3.14 -8.95 -0.32
C VAL A 139 3.69 -10.29 0.17
N ILE A 140 4.47 -10.31 1.25
CA ILE A 140 4.94 -11.55 1.90
C ILE A 140 3.76 -12.43 2.27
N ASN A 141 2.85 -11.92 3.10
CA ASN A 141 1.72 -12.68 3.62
C ASN A 141 0.76 -13.12 2.51
N THR A 142 0.51 -12.27 1.53
CA THR A 142 -0.32 -12.66 0.39
C THR A 142 0.33 -13.76 -0.43
N THR A 143 1.63 -13.65 -0.70
CA THR A 143 2.37 -14.66 -1.48
C THR A 143 2.40 -15.99 -0.73
N ASP A 144 2.76 -16.00 0.55
CA ASP A 144 2.77 -17.20 1.41
C ASP A 144 1.39 -17.88 1.43
N ASN A 145 0.33 -17.11 1.69
CA ASN A 145 -1.04 -17.62 1.74
C ASN A 145 -1.50 -18.21 0.39
N MET A 146 -1.24 -17.52 -0.72
CA MET A 146 -1.67 -17.99 -2.04
C MET A 146 -0.91 -19.25 -2.48
N LEU A 147 0.39 -19.33 -2.20
CA LEU A 147 1.18 -20.53 -2.48
C LEU A 147 0.76 -21.71 -1.60
N SER A 148 0.29 -21.46 -0.38
CA SER A 148 -0.18 -22.52 0.53
C SER A 148 -1.43 -23.25 0.01
N LEU A 149 -2.25 -22.57 -0.81
CA LEU A 149 -3.46 -23.13 -1.41
C LEU A 149 -3.17 -24.07 -2.59
N VAL A 150 -1.95 -24.06 -3.13
CA VAL A 150 -1.58 -24.95 -4.24
C VAL A 150 -1.41 -26.38 -3.71
N PRO A 151 -2.10 -27.38 -4.27
CA PRO A 151 -2.02 -28.77 -3.81
C PRO A 151 -0.60 -29.34 -3.87
N ARG A 152 -0.25 -30.20 -2.91
CA ARG A 152 1.08 -30.86 -2.85
C ARG A 152 1.31 -31.80 -4.03
N GLU A 153 0.26 -32.41 -4.51
CA GLU A 153 0.26 -33.35 -5.64
C GLU A 153 0.81 -32.70 -6.91
N LEU A 154 0.54 -31.43 -7.15
CA LEU A 154 1.10 -30.67 -8.28
C LEU A 154 2.63 -30.53 -8.16
N ARG A 155 3.14 -30.30 -6.96
CA ARG A 155 4.58 -30.21 -6.70
C ARG A 155 5.27 -31.57 -6.91
N GLU A 156 4.66 -32.63 -6.38
CA GLU A 156 5.17 -33.99 -6.48
C GLU A 156 5.17 -34.49 -7.94
N ALA A 157 4.10 -34.22 -8.67
CA ALA A 157 4.00 -34.56 -10.10
C ALA A 157 5.11 -33.88 -10.92
N GLY A 158 5.37 -32.58 -10.67
CA GLY A 158 6.46 -31.87 -11.33
C GLY A 158 7.83 -32.47 -11.08
N ILE A 159 8.09 -32.88 -9.82
CA ILE A 159 9.35 -33.54 -9.44
C ILE A 159 9.45 -34.93 -10.07
N ALA A 160 8.34 -35.70 -10.09
CA ALA A 160 8.29 -37.03 -10.69
C ALA A 160 8.59 -37.02 -12.20
N LEU A 161 8.27 -35.92 -12.89
CA LEU A 161 8.62 -35.70 -14.30
C LEU A 161 10.09 -35.24 -14.50
N GLY A 162 10.90 -35.22 -13.45
CA GLY A 162 12.32 -34.89 -13.51
C GLY A 162 12.61 -33.37 -13.48
N ALA A 163 11.62 -32.52 -13.21
CA ALA A 163 11.84 -31.09 -13.07
C ALA A 163 12.58 -30.77 -11.75
N SER A 164 13.54 -29.83 -11.81
CA SER A 164 14.20 -29.36 -10.60
C SER A 164 13.21 -28.60 -9.71
N LYS A 165 13.41 -28.63 -8.37
CA LYS A 165 12.54 -27.94 -7.41
C LYS A 165 12.32 -26.47 -7.78
N TYR A 166 13.35 -25.76 -8.22
CA TYR A 166 13.26 -24.36 -8.66
C TYR A 166 12.27 -24.18 -9.83
N ARG A 167 12.33 -25.05 -10.84
CA ARG A 167 11.38 -25.02 -11.98
C ARG A 167 9.96 -25.35 -11.53
N VAL A 168 9.79 -26.33 -10.68
CA VAL A 168 8.46 -26.66 -10.12
C VAL A 168 7.86 -25.46 -9.42
N ILE A 169 8.65 -24.73 -8.61
CA ILE A 169 8.18 -23.53 -7.91
C ILE A 169 7.76 -22.46 -8.91
N LEU A 170 8.61 -22.07 -9.84
CA LEU A 170 8.33 -20.94 -10.73
C LEU A 170 7.31 -21.28 -11.82
N ASP A 171 7.43 -22.47 -12.42
CA ASP A 171 6.62 -22.82 -13.58
C ASP A 171 5.29 -23.49 -13.26
N ILE A 172 5.17 -24.10 -12.09
CA ILE A 172 3.94 -24.76 -11.68
C ILE A 172 3.28 -24.00 -10.52
N VAL A 173 3.95 -23.88 -9.37
CA VAL A 173 3.34 -23.38 -8.14
C VAL A 173 3.00 -21.89 -8.24
N VAL A 174 3.96 -21.05 -8.63
CA VAL A 174 3.73 -19.60 -8.77
C VAL A 174 2.72 -19.32 -9.90
N LYS A 175 2.78 -20.07 -11.00
CA LYS A 175 1.80 -19.92 -12.08
C LYS A 175 0.40 -20.35 -11.66
N ALA A 176 0.26 -21.38 -10.86
CA ALA A 176 -1.04 -21.81 -10.32
C ALA A 176 -1.63 -20.76 -9.36
N ALA A 177 -0.79 -20.13 -8.52
CA ALA A 177 -1.19 -19.12 -7.55
C ALA A 177 -1.24 -17.68 -8.12
N LYS A 178 -0.84 -17.45 -9.38
CA LYS A 178 -0.56 -16.12 -9.92
C LYS A 178 -1.74 -15.14 -9.77
N VAL A 179 -2.98 -15.59 -9.97
CA VAL A 179 -4.16 -14.71 -9.88
C VAL A 179 -4.32 -14.18 -8.47
N GLY A 180 -4.19 -15.04 -7.45
CA GLY A 180 -4.25 -14.62 -6.05
C GLY A 180 -3.09 -13.72 -5.65
N ILE A 181 -1.87 -14.02 -6.11
CA ILE A 181 -0.69 -13.19 -5.86
C ILE A 181 -0.88 -11.80 -6.50
N MET A 182 -1.32 -11.72 -7.75
CA MET A 182 -1.58 -10.45 -8.43
C MET A 182 -2.67 -9.64 -7.74
N THR A 183 -3.74 -10.28 -7.30
CA THR A 183 -4.80 -9.59 -6.52
C THR A 183 -4.25 -9.01 -5.22
N GLY A 184 -3.39 -9.75 -4.52
CA GLY A 184 -2.74 -9.26 -3.32
C GLY A 184 -1.76 -8.12 -3.56
N ILE A 185 -1.00 -8.16 -4.66
CA ILE A 185 -0.13 -7.06 -5.08
C ILE A 185 -0.96 -5.81 -5.39
N LEU A 186 -2.07 -5.95 -6.11
CA LEU A 186 -2.98 -4.84 -6.39
C LEU A 186 -3.57 -4.25 -5.11
N LEU A 187 -3.94 -5.09 -4.15
CA LEU A 187 -4.43 -4.64 -2.85
C LEU A 187 -3.34 -3.90 -2.06
N ALA A 188 -2.11 -4.41 -2.06
CA ALA A 188 -0.97 -3.75 -1.43
C ALA A 188 -0.68 -2.39 -2.09
N PHE A 189 -0.73 -2.32 -3.42
CA PHE A 189 -0.57 -1.08 -4.18
C PHE A 189 -1.67 -0.07 -3.86
N ALA A 190 -2.94 -0.51 -3.88
CA ALA A 190 -4.08 0.35 -3.53
C ALA A 190 -3.99 0.90 -2.10
N ARG A 191 -3.43 0.11 -1.18
CA ARG A 191 -3.19 0.55 0.19
C ARG A 191 -2.14 1.65 0.25
N ILE A 192 -0.96 1.45 -0.34
CA ILE A 192 0.13 2.43 -0.21
C ILE A 192 -0.13 3.74 -0.98
N ILE A 193 -0.94 3.72 -2.03
CA ILE A 193 -1.27 4.93 -2.78
C ILE A 193 -2.16 5.91 -1.98
N GLY A 194 -2.88 5.41 -0.98
CA GLY A 194 -3.71 6.22 -0.08
C GLY A 194 -3.04 6.61 1.24
N GLU A 195 -1.77 6.25 1.44
CA GLU A 195 -1.10 6.52 2.71
C GLU A 195 -0.61 7.97 2.80
N THR A 196 -0.92 8.62 3.93
CA THR A 196 -0.54 10.00 4.23
C THR A 196 0.53 10.07 5.31
N ALA A 197 0.31 9.38 6.43
CA ALA A 197 1.09 9.54 7.64
C ALA A 197 2.61 9.32 7.47
N PRO A 198 3.11 8.29 6.78
CA PRO A 198 4.55 8.13 6.60
C PRO A 198 5.15 9.21 5.69
N LEU A 199 4.40 9.69 4.69
CA LEU A 199 4.87 10.69 3.74
C LEU A 199 5.02 12.08 4.36
N LEU A 200 4.20 12.44 5.35
CA LEU A 200 4.32 13.69 6.10
C LEU A 200 5.71 13.93 6.69
N PHE A 201 6.40 12.85 7.09
CA PHE A 201 7.73 12.95 7.70
C PHE A 201 8.86 12.69 6.71
N THR A 202 8.59 12.03 5.58
CA THR A 202 9.66 11.50 4.72
C THR A 202 9.77 12.20 3.39
N SER A 203 8.65 12.47 2.73
CA SER A 203 8.59 13.11 1.42
C SER A 203 8.14 14.56 1.50
N GLU A 204 7.29 14.87 2.52
CA GLU A 204 6.59 16.15 2.55
C GLU A 204 5.74 16.35 1.28
N THR A 205 5.50 17.59 0.86
CA THR A 205 4.87 17.87 -0.44
C THR A 205 5.56 19.03 -1.14
N SER A 206 5.43 19.09 -2.48
CA SER A 206 5.90 20.19 -3.29
C SER A 206 4.77 20.71 -4.18
N ASN A 207 4.61 22.02 -4.20
CA ASN A 207 3.60 22.67 -5.02
C ASN A 207 3.96 22.72 -6.51
N TYR A 208 5.21 22.39 -6.85
CA TYR A 208 5.73 22.38 -8.22
C TYR A 208 5.91 20.95 -8.72
N PHE A 209 5.76 20.79 -10.03
CA PHE A 209 6.14 19.54 -10.66
C PHE A 209 7.67 19.41 -10.69
N SER A 210 8.18 18.37 -10.08
CA SER A 210 9.59 17.99 -10.13
C SER A 210 9.70 16.47 -10.30
N LEU A 211 10.73 16.01 -11.00
CA LEU A 211 11.13 14.62 -11.07
C LEU A 211 12.37 14.34 -10.21
N ASP A 212 12.86 15.36 -9.51
CA ASP A 212 13.98 15.19 -8.60
C ASP A 212 13.52 14.53 -7.30
N LEU A 213 13.93 13.30 -7.12
CA LEU A 213 13.60 12.48 -5.95
C LEU A 213 14.45 12.81 -4.72
N THR A 214 15.43 13.70 -4.87
CA THR A 214 16.33 14.07 -3.75
C THR A 214 15.79 15.20 -2.89
N GLU A 215 14.74 15.86 -3.35
CA GLU A 215 14.05 16.94 -2.67
C GLU A 215 12.62 16.53 -2.24
N SER A 216 11.93 17.43 -1.53
CA SER A 216 10.51 17.28 -1.19
C SER A 216 9.70 17.01 -2.46
N PHE A 217 8.87 15.97 -2.43
CA PHE A 217 8.26 15.43 -3.64
C PHE A 217 6.74 15.53 -3.63
N PRO A 218 6.08 15.91 -4.74
CA PRO A 218 4.64 16.09 -4.79
C PRO A 218 3.89 14.84 -4.33
N SER A 219 2.97 15.00 -3.38
CA SER A 219 2.12 13.93 -2.86
C SER A 219 0.70 14.43 -2.69
N LEU A 220 -0.25 13.73 -3.34
CA LEU A 220 -1.66 14.09 -3.27
C LEU A 220 -2.21 13.97 -1.85
N THR A 221 -1.88 12.89 -1.16
CA THR A 221 -2.40 12.62 0.18
C THR A 221 -1.88 13.60 1.23
N VAL A 222 -0.62 14.02 1.12
CA VAL A 222 -0.03 15.02 2.01
C VAL A 222 -0.61 16.39 1.72
N SER A 223 -0.75 16.78 0.43
CA SER A 223 -1.34 18.07 0.05
C SER A 223 -2.80 18.22 0.50
N ILE A 224 -3.60 17.14 0.41
CA ILE A 224 -4.98 17.16 0.95
C ILE A 224 -4.94 17.40 2.47
N TYR A 225 -4.04 16.73 3.18
CA TYR A 225 -3.90 16.91 4.62
C TYR A 225 -3.49 18.35 5.00
N ASP A 226 -2.53 18.93 4.28
CA ASP A 226 -2.04 20.28 4.54
C ASP A 226 -3.13 21.32 4.24
N LEU A 227 -3.77 21.24 3.07
CA LEU A 227 -4.87 22.13 2.69
C LEU A 227 -6.07 22.04 3.64
N ALA A 228 -6.42 20.83 4.09
CA ALA A 228 -7.51 20.62 5.04
C ALA A 228 -7.23 21.24 6.42
N ASN A 229 -5.96 21.41 6.81
CA ASN A 229 -5.54 22.02 8.06
C ASN A 229 -5.22 23.51 7.95
N GLU A 230 -5.28 24.09 6.75
CA GLU A 230 -5.10 25.54 6.59
C GLU A 230 -6.24 26.34 7.25
N PRO A 231 -5.94 27.52 7.83
CA PRO A 231 -6.94 28.38 8.46
C PRO A 231 -7.94 28.99 7.46
N GLU A 232 -7.53 29.11 6.20
CA GLU A 232 -8.31 29.75 5.13
C GLU A 232 -9.39 28.80 4.60
N GLU A 233 -10.65 29.27 4.55
CA GLU A 233 -11.78 28.47 4.08
C GLU A 233 -11.66 28.05 2.62
N SER A 234 -11.10 28.93 1.77
CA SER A 234 -10.87 28.66 0.34
C SER A 234 -9.94 27.46 0.11
N SER A 235 -8.88 27.32 0.91
CA SER A 235 -7.94 26.19 0.84
C SER A 235 -8.60 24.88 1.28
N ARG A 236 -9.46 24.94 2.33
CA ARG A 236 -10.20 23.78 2.82
C ARG A 236 -11.27 23.29 1.86
N ASP A 237 -11.89 24.20 1.11
CA ASP A 237 -12.88 23.84 0.07
C ASP A 237 -12.22 23.21 -1.15
N PHE A 238 -10.93 23.47 -1.37
CA PHE A 238 -10.15 22.88 -2.45
C PHE A 238 -9.61 21.46 -2.07
N ALA A 239 -9.40 21.16 -0.78
CA ALA A 239 -8.92 19.87 -0.26
C ALA A 239 -9.98 18.77 -0.37
#